data_8ddd4132ea882010866116b9f41e7052
#
_entry.id   8ddd4132ea882010866116b9f41e7052
#
_cell.length_a   1.000
_cell.length_b   1.000
_cell.length_c   1.000
_cell.angle_alpha   90.00
_cell.angle_beta   90.00
_cell.angle_gamma   90.00
#
_symmetry.space_group_name_H-M   'P 1'
#
loop_
_entity.id
_entity.type
_entity.pdbx_description
1 polymer ?
#
loop_
_entity_poly.entity_id
_entity_poly.type
_entity_poly.pdbx_seq_one_letter_code
_entity_poly.pdbx_strand_id
1 'polypeptide(L)'
;MKKLLMVAVFLIGTVGFSQNRNEKLTLEVDGVCEMCKKRIEDACIKTKGIKSANWSVETHELKLVFNEQKTDIETIKKSIVAVGHDTEGMKASDEAYNKLHACCKYRDENVRNDHKQ
;
A
#
# COMPACT_ATOMS: atom_id res chain seq x y z
N MET A 1 61.73 26.78 17.96
CA MET A 1 61.08 25.86 17.05
C MET A 1 59.60 25.78 17.38
N LYS A 2 58.84 26.42 16.64
CA LYS A 2 57.38 26.38 16.82
C LYS A 2 56.87 25.18 16.08
N LYS A 3 56.47 24.18 16.79
CA LYS A 3 55.69 23.11 16.19
C LYS A 3 54.27 23.58 16.02
N LEU A 4 53.93 23.91 14.81
CA LEU A 4 52.56 24.13 14.41
C LEU A 4 51.85 22.77 14.45
N LEU A 5 51.16 22.53 15.52
CA LEU A 5 50.17 21.49 15.58
C LEU A 5 48.98 21.97 14.74
N MET A 6 48.99 21.60 13.50
CA MET A 6 47.79 21.68 12.70
C MET A 6 46.81 20.64 13.28
N VAL A 7 45.94 21.11 14.15
CA VAL A 7 44.76 20.38 14.48
C VAL A 7 43.88 20.44 13.26
N ALA A 8 43.97 19.45 12.42
CA ALA A 8 42.97 19.23 11.40
C ALA A 8 41.69 18.86 12.13
N VAL A 9 40.85 19.83 12.35
CA VAL A 9 39.48 19.60 12.76
C VAL A 9 38.83 18.92 11.58
N PHE A 10 38.78 17.62 11.62
CA PHE A 10 37.94 16.83 10.76
C PHE A 10 36.48 17.12 11.18
N LEU A 11 35.90 18.11 10.55
CA LEU A 11 34.45 18.26 10.52
C LEU A 11 33.90 17.06 9.76
N ILE A 12 33.66 16.00 10.53
CA ILE A 12 32.82 14.93 10.01
C ILE A 12 31.42 15.53 9.90
N GLY A 13 31.14 16.06 8.74
CA GLY A 13 29.79 16.43 8.39
C GLY A 13 28.96 15.17 8.45
N THR A 14 28.20 15.03 9.52
CA THR A 14 27.13 14.05 9.53
C THR A 14 26.15 14.48 8.44
N VAL A 15 26.25 13.82 7.29
CA VAL A 15 25.22 13.94 6.28
C VAL A 15 23.97 13.35 6.91
N GLY A 16 23.10 14.21 7.41
CA GLY A 16 21.79 13.80 7.87
C GLY A 16 21.04 13.25 6.69
N PHE A 17 20.98 11.93 6.57
CA PHE A 17 20.08 11.32 5.60
C PHE A 17 18.66 11.70 5.99
N SER A 18 17.99 12.41 5.08
CA SER A 18 16.57 12.62 5.19
C SER A 18 15.89 11.26 5.30
N GLN A 19 15.21 11.01 6.42
CA GLN A 19 14.59 9.74 6.74
C GLN A 19 13.24 9.53 6.08
N ASN A 20 12.88 10.36 5.11
CA ASN A 20 11.65 10.22 4.34
C ASN A 20 11.86 9.20 3.23
N ARG A 21 11.85 7.93 3.60
CA ARG A 21 11.85 6.85 2.64
C ARG A 21 10.42 6.53 2.23
N ASN A 22 9.97 7.25 1.22
CA ASN A 22 8.70 6.96 0.57
C ASN A 22 8.94 5.90 -0.49
N GLU A 23 8.42 4.71 -0.24
CA GLU A 23 8.40 3.65 -1.22
C GLU A 23 7.14 3.74 -2.06
N LYS A 24 7.31 3.52 -3.35
CA LYS A 24 6.22 3.39 -4.31
C LYS A 24 6.04 1.92 -4.64
N LEU A 25 4.81 1.46 -4.57
CA LEU A 25 4.44 0.07 -4.86
C LEU A 25 3.21 0.04 -5.74
N THR A 26 3.23 -0.83 -6.73
CA THR A 26 2.04 -1.20 -7.49
C THR A 26 1.69 -2.63 -7.13
N LEU A 27 0.48 -2.83 -6.65
CA LEU A 27 -0.02 -4.11 -6.15
C LEU A 27 -1.32 -4.45 -6.85
N GLU A 28 -1.45 -5.68 -7.36
CA GLU A 28 -2.72 -6.13 -7.91
C GLU A 28 -3.68 -6.48 -6.78
N VAL A 29 -4.89 -5.91 -6.85
CA VAL A 29 -5.96 -6.13 -5.88
C VAL A 29 -7.27 -6.37 -6.62
N ASP A 30 -7.94 -7.46 -6.28
CA ASP A 30 -9.19 -7.82 -6.93
C ASP A 30 -10.36 -6.99 -6.42
N GLY A 31 -11.13 -6.49 -7.36
CA GLY A 31 -12.34 -5.72 -7.13
C GLY A 31 -13.04 -5.45 -8.46
N VAL A 32 -14.22 -4.82 -8.45
CA VAL A 32 -15.01 -4.64 -9.66
C VAL A 32 -15.62 -3.25 -9.84
N CYS A 33 -15.73 -2.45 -8.77
CA CYS A 33 -16.52 -1.22 -8.82
C CYS A 33 -15.94 -0.11 -7.94
N GLU A 34 -16.56 1.08 -8.03
CA GLU A 34 -16.17 2.25 -7.23
C GLU A 34 -16.32 2.01 -5.71
N MET A 35 -17.27 1.19 -5.28
CA MET A 35 -17.39 0.81 -3.88
C MET A 35 -16.19 -0.02 -3.41
N CYS A 36 -15.70 -0.91 -4.28
CA CYS A 36 -14.47 -1.66 -4.03
C CYS A 36 -13.27 -0.71 -3.92
N LYS A 37 -13.18 0.24 -4.84
CA LYS A 37 -12.13 1.27 -4.83
C LYS A 37 -12.08 2.00 -3.50
N LYS A 38 -13.21 2.51 -3.05
CA LYS A 38 -13.30 3.24 -1.78
C LYS A 38 -12.88 2.35 -0.61
N ARG A 39 -13.37 1.13 -0.55
CA ARG A 39 -13.04 0.19 0.54
C ARG A 39 -11.56 -0.15 0.57
N ILE A 40 -10.96 -0.43 -0.57
CA ILE A 40 -9.54 -0.76 -0.68
C ILE A 40 -8.68 0.44 -0.24
N GLU A 41 -8.99 1.60 -0.77
CA GLU A 41 -8.25 2.83 -0.45
C GLU A 41 -8.40 3.22 1.02
N ASP A 42 -9.60 3.14 1.57
CA ASP A 42 -9.84 3.45 3.00
C ASP A 42 -9.08 2.48 3.91
N ALA A 43 -9.05 1.20 3.59
CA ALA A 43 -8.30 0.21 4.35
C ALA A 43 -6.80 0.53 4.36
N CYS A 44 -6.27 0.94 3.22
CA CYS A 44 -4.87 1.35 3.11
C CYS A 44 -4.57 2.61 3.91
N ILE A 45 -5.40 3.65 3.77
CA ILE A 45 -5.18 4.94 4.45
C ILE A 45 -5.25 4.80 5.97
N LYS A 46 -6.05 3.87 6.48
CA LYS A 46 -6.10 3.56 7.93
C LYS A 46 -4.85 2.82 8.42
N THR A 47 -4.08 2.27 7.54
CA THR A 47 -2.83 1.58 7.88
C THR A 47 -1.75 2.63 8.15
N LYS A 48 -1.15 2.58 9.34
CA LYS A 48 -0.08 3.51 9.71
C LYS A 48 1.08 3.42 8.72
N GLY A 49 1.55 4.57 8.27
CA GLY A 49 2.66 4.65 7.34
C GLY A 49 2.28 4.79 5.87
N ILE A 50 1.02 4.58 5.52
CA ILE A 50 0.51 4.82 4.17
C ILE A 50 0.34 6.32 3.95
N LYS A 51 0.90 6.84 2.87
CA LYS A 51 0.77 8.24 2.47
C LYS A 51 -0.29 8.45 1.41
N SER A 52 -0.37 7.55 0.46
CA SER A 52 -1.41 7.58 -0.58
C SER A 52 -1.74 6.18 -1.06
N ALA A 53 -2.98 6.01 -1.49
CA ALA A 53 -3.47 4.78 -2.06
C ALA A 53 -4.47 5.13 -3.17
N ASN A 54 -4.24 4.58 -4.36
CA ASN A 54 -5.11 4.79 -5.50
C ASN A 54 -5.29 3.48 -6.26
N TRP A 55 -6.50 2.95 -6.23
CA TRP A 55 -6.85 1.72 -6.93
C TRP A 55 -7.64 2.02 -8.21
N SER A 56 -7.27 1.34 -9.29
CA SER A 56 -7.93 1.49 -10.58
C SER A 56 -8.98 0.41 -10.80
N VAL A 57 -10.23 0.82 -11.05
CA VAL A 57 -11.32 -0.10 -11.44
C VAL A 57 -10.98 -0.81 -12.76
N GLU A 58 -10.27 -0.13 -13.66
CA GLU A 58 -9.98 -0.66 -15.00
C GLU A 58 -8.86 -1.69 -14.99
N THR A 59 -7.77 -1.40 -14.26
CA THR A 59 -6.57 -2.24 -14.28
C THR A 59 -6.46 -3.16 -13.07
N HIS A 60 -7.23 -2.91 -12.01
CA HIS A 60 -7.14 -3.55 -10.69
C HIS A 60 -5.80 -3.30 -9.98
N GLU A 61 -5.04 -2.34 -10.46
CA GLU A 61 -3.78 -1.96 -9.84
C GLU A 61 -3.99 -0.95 -8.73
N LEU A 62 -3.40 -1.23 -7.59
CA LEU A 62 -3.32 -0.33 -6.45
C LEU A 62 -1.94 0.31 -6.42
N LYS A 63 -1.91 1.63 -6.60
CA LYS A 63 -0.67 2.41 -6.47
C LYS A 63 -0.58 2.99 -5.08
N LEU A 64 0.49 2.63 -4.40
CA LEU A 64 0.73 3.00 -3.01
C LEU A 64 2.00 3.84 -2.91
N VAL A 65 1.95 4.79 -1.99
CA VAL A 65 3.15 5.45 -1.45
C VAL A 65 3.11 5.26 0.06
N PHE A 66 4.16 4.71 0.62
CA PHE A 66 4.21 4.42 2.05
C PHE A 66 5.62 4.63 2.62
N ASN A 67 5.68 4.83 3.92
CA ASN A 67 6.93 4.91 4.65
C ASN A 67 7.35 3.51 5.10
N GLU A 68 8.41 2.97 4.49
CA GLU A 68 8.90 1.62 4.77
C GLU A 68 9.43 1.42 6.20
N GLN A 69 9.66 2.50 6.93
CA GLN A 69 10.04 2.43 8.34
C GLN A 69 8.84 2.22 9.26
N LYS A 70 7.63 2.51 8.79
CA LYS A 70 6.40 2.43 9.59
C LYS A 70 5.52 1.26 9.23
N THR A 71 5.63 0.76 8.01
CA THR A 71 4.84 -0.36 7.52
C THR A 71 5.61 -1.14 6.46
N ASP A 72 5.09 -2.29 6.08
CA ASP A 72 5.65 -3.15 5.06
C ASP A 72 4.54 -3.72 4.15
N ILE A 73 4.97 -4.36 3.07
CA ILE A 73 4.07 -4.92 2.05
C ILE A 73 3.12 -5.96 2.67
N GLU A 74 3.62 -6.81 3.55
CA GLU A 74 2.80 -7.84 4.19
C GLU A 74 1.70 -7.23 5.05
N THR A 75 2.02 -6.22 5.86
CA THR A 75 1.05 -5.50 6.69
C THR A 75 -0.01 -4.82 5.83
N ILE A 76 0.40 -4.21 4.72
CA ILE A 76 -0.52 -3.59 3.76
C ILE A 76 -1.48 -4.63 3.16
N LYS A 77 -0.95 -5.76 2.71
CA LYS A 77 -1.77 -6.85 2.17
C LYS A 77 -2.76 -7.38 3.19
N LYS A 78 -2.35 -7.56 4.45
CA LYS A 78 -3.23 -7.99 5.53
C LYS A 78 -4.40 -7.02 5.75
N SER A 79 -4.14 -5.72 5.67
CA SER A 79 -5.20 -4.71 5.79
C SER A 79 -6.22 -4.81 4.66
N ILE A 80 -5.79 -5.11 3.45
CA ILE A 80 -6.65 -5.25 2.28
C ILE A 80 -7.50 -6.52 2.35
N VAL A 81 -6.88 -7.66 2.67
CA VAL A 81 -7.64 -8.92 2.77
C VAL A 81 -8.59 -8.92 3.96
N ALA A 82 -8.29 -8.18 5.01
CA ALA A 82 -9.18 -8.03 6.17
C ALA A 82 -10.51 -7.39 5.81
N VAL A 83 -10.57 -6.58 4.77
CA VAL A 83 -11.80 -5.96 4.27
C VAL A 83 -12.43 -6.73 3.09
N GLY A 84 -11.93 -7.91 2.79
CA GLY A 84 -12.54 -8.86 1.85
C GLY A 84 -11.98 -8.86 0.44
N HIS A 85 -10.92 -8.14 0.15
CA HIS A 85 -10.30 -8.08 -1.18
C HIS A 85 -9.03 -8.92 -1.25
N ASP A 86 -8.93 -9.77 -2.29
CA ASP A 86 -7.72 -10.55 -2.55
C ASP A 86 -6.63 -9.63 -3.11
N THR A 87 -5.41 -9.88 -2.70
CA THR A 87 -4.23 -9.26 -3.29
C THR A 87 -3.37 -10.32 -3.95
N GLU A 88 -2.43 -9.91 -4.78
CA GLU A 88 -1.42 -10.85 -5.26
C GLU A 88 -0.68 -11.49 -4.07
N GLY A 89 -0.64 -12.81 -4.05
CA GLY A 89 0.03 -13.58 -3.00
C GLY A 89 -0.71 -13.70 -1.68
N MET A 90 -1.91 -13.11 -1.53
CA MET A 90 -2.70 -13.22 -0.31
C MET A 90 -4.20 -13.14 -0.61
N LYS A 91 -4.96 -14.07 -0.06
CA LYS A 91 -6.41 -14.11 -0.25
C LYS A 91 -7.17 -13.70 1.00
N ALA A 92 -8.26 -12.98 0.81
CA ALA A 92 -9.21 -12.70 1.86
C ALA A 92 -9.90 -14.01 2.29
N SER A 93 -10.21 -14.12 3.58
CA SER A 93 -11.02 -15.22 4.08
C SER A 93 -12.42 -15.18 3.47
N ASP A 94 -13.08 -16.32 3.41
CA ASP A 94 -14.47 -16.40 2.95
C ASP A 94 -15.39 -15.54 3.82
N GLU A 95 -15.13 -15.51 5.13
CA GLU A 95 -15.89 -14.68 6.06
C GLU A 95 -15.78 -13.19 5.71
N ALA A 96 -14.58 -12.67 5.49
CA ALA A 96 -14.37 -11.27 5.11
C ALA A 96 -14.98 -10.98 3.74
N TYR A 97 -14.78 -11.86 2.78
CA TYR A 97 -15.35 -11.74 1.45
C TYR A 97 -16.89 -11.71 1.48
N ASN A 98 -17.51 -12.59 2.27
CA ASN A 98 -18.97 -12.67 2.35
C ASN A 98 -19.64 -11.44 2.95
N LYS A 99 -18.89 -10.59 3.63
CA LYS A 99 -19.39 -9.29 4.14
C LYS A 99 -19.46 -8.20 3.06
N LEU A 100 -18.90 -8.44 1.88
CA LEU A 100 -18.98 -7.48 0.77
C LEU A 100 -20.41 -7.35 0.26
N HIS A 101 -20.75 -6.13 -0.19
CA HIS A 101 -22.00 -5.93 -0.93
C HIS A 101 -22.02 -6.79 -2.19
N ALA A 102 -23.23 -7.17 -2.62
CA ALA A 102 -23.40 -8.04 -3.79
C ALA A 102 -22.66 -7.52 -5.03
N CYS A 103 -22.69 -6.19 -5.27
CA CYS A 103 -22.00 -5.56 -6.39
C CYS A 103 -20.46 -5.63 -6.30
N CYS A 104 -19.91 -5.98 -5.13
CA CYS A 104 -18.46 -6.11 -4.89
C CYS A 104 -18.00 -7.55 -4.88
N LYS A 105 -18.87 -8.52 -5.14
CA LYS A 105 -18.53 -9.95 -5.15
C LYS A 105 -17.69 -10.31 -6.36
N TYR A 106 -16.44 -9.85 -6.40
CA TYR A 106 -15.53 -9.98 -7.53
C TYR A 106 -15.13 -11.43 -7.87
N ARG A 107 -15.37 -12.40 -6.98
CA ARG A 107 -15.19 -13.83 -7.26
C ARG A 107 -16.34 -14.41 -8.06
N ASP A 108 -17.48 -13.73 -8.11
CA ASP A 108 -18.65 -14.11 -8.88
C ASP A 108 -18.50 -13.63 -10.32
N GLU A 109 -18.49 -14.55 -11.26
CA GLU A 109 -18.34 -14.27 -12.68
C GLU A 109 -19.45 -13.35 -13.21
N ASN A 110 -20.69 -13.53 -12.74
CA ASN A 110 -21.81 -12.68 -13.15
C ASN A 110 -21.60 -11.23 -12.73
N VAL A 111 -21.11 -11.01 -11.53
CA VAL A 111 -20.79 -9.66 -11.04
C VAL A 111 -19.68 -9.03 -11.87
N ARG A 112 -18.63 -9.79 -12.16
CA ARG A 112 -17.55 -9.29 -13.03
C ARG A 112 -18.03 -8.93 -14.42
N ASN A 113 -18.91 -9.73 -15.00
CA ASN A 113 -19.44 -9.50 -16.33
C ASN A 113 -20.35 -8.26 -16.38
N ASP A 114 -21.13 -8.00 -15.33
CA ASP A 114 -21.99 -6.83 -15.23
C ASP A 114 -21.20 -5.51 -15.22
N HIS A 115 -19.93 -5.55 -14.81
CA HIS A 115 -19.04 -4.38 -14.77
C HIS A 115 -18.12 -4.26 -15.99
N LYS A 116 -18.15 -5.22 -16.88
CA LYS A 116 -17.44 -5.11 -18.16
C LYS A 116 -18.28 -4.30 -19.14
N GLN A 117 -17.83 -3.12 -19.42
CA GLN A 117 -18.36 -2.32 -20.52
C GLN A 117 -17.35 -2.25 -21.64
#